data_6f455027de0da238465ca05257a918f1
#
_entry.id   6f455027de0da238465ca05257a918f1
#
_cell.length_a   1.000
_cell.length_b   1.000
_cell.length_c   1.000
_cell.angle_alpha   90.00
_cell.angle_beta   90.00
_cell.angle_gamma   90.00
#
_symmetry.space_group_name_H-M   'P 1'
#
loop_
_entity.id
_entity.type
_entity.pdbx_description
1 polymer ?
#
loop_
_entity_poly.entity_id
_entity_poly.type
_entity_poly.pdbx_seq_one_letter_code
_entity_poly.pdbx_strand_id
1 'polypeptide(L)'
;MNHGWKYVRFMERSSVTRTDRPAAARIFEEIGIAPQPRNLFHETAECLLRAADMVGLRHHQQIILAQPKSEVMVQFPVQMDDGRHRLFKGYRVQHSNALGPYLGGIRYAPRLSLDTIKGHAMLATLRASLVRIAFGGAFGGVKVSPRELSNDELMRVTRRFCSAISHQLGPAYDVVSPDAGADSQVMAWFLDTLAQTTPEPTRQDQSRTVMGKPVELGGLVSRARLHATGVIAVLDELLEDMGIEIEAARVSLLGFGHAGSALAKALAMRGARVTAVMSSGCALYESGGIDVIALAQHRARTGGIDGFDTATSVLERDFWDAPSDVLVVCADDAVLDAKRAPLCRARVVVEAGDANVSAEAEEILIRQGAEIIPDVLACAGGDVASALEWRDVRHDPSFRKDDIETHIRRQMTLAARRVRVARARYECDLRTAAICASLERIGKIYQLRGVFP
;
A
#
# COMPACT_ATOMS: atom_id res chain seq x y z
N MET A 1 -13.51 -21.61 -32.03
CA MET A 1 -14.48 -22.39 -31.23
C MET A 1 -14.73 -21.64 -29.95
N ASN A 2 -15.98 -21.29 -29.72
CA ASN A 2 -16.45 -20.33 -28.70
C ASN A 2 -16.10 -20.77 -27.27
N HIS A 3 -15.28 -20.03 -26.58
CA HIS A 3 -15.27 -19.96 -25.14
C HIS A 3 -15.98 -18.68 -24.70
N GLY A 4 -17.32 -18.71 -24.85
CA GLY A 4 -18.19 -17.67 -24.28
C GLY A 4 -18.12 -17.72 -22.75
N TRP A 5 -17.72 -16.64 -22.16
CA TRP A 5 -17.60 -16.40 -20.74
C TRP A 5 -18.94 -16.61 -20.02
N LYS A 6 -18.98 -17.56 -19.07
CA LYS A 6 -20.12 -17.81 -18.17
C LYS A 6 -20.16 -16.78 -17.03
N TYR A 7 -20.12 -15.48 -17.34
CA TYR A 7 -20.16 -14.41 -16.33
C TYR A 7 -21.57 -14.02 -15.85
N VAL A 8 -22.63 -14.51 -16.52
CA VAL A 8 -24.02 -14.08 -16.23
C VAL A 8 -24.67 -14.84 -15.05
N ARG A 9 -24.04 -15.86 -14.48
CA ARG A 9 -24.65 -16.67 -13.41
C ARG A 9 -24.24 -16.33 -11.98
N PHE A 10 -23.40 -15.32 -11.77
CA PHE A 10 -22.92 -14.98 -10.43
C PHE A 10 -23.87 -14.09 -9.61
N MET A 11 -24.82 -13.39 -10.27
CA MET A 11 -25.70 -12.43 -9.59
C MET A 11 -26.97 -13.01 -8.94
N GLU A 12 -27.31 -14.28 -9.17
CA GLU A 12 -28.58 -14.85 -8.64
C GLU A 12 -28.46 -15.73 -7.40
N ARG A 13 -27.25 -15.94 -6.84
CA ARG A 13 -27.07 -16.84 -5.67
C ARG A 13 -26.65 -16.20 -4.36
N SER A 14 -26.68 -14.90 -4.21
CA SER A 14 -26.44 -14.27 -2.90
C SER A 14 -27.72 -13.76 -2.23
N SER A 15 -28.79 -14.54 -2.23
CA SER A 15 -29.83 -14.40 -1.20
C SER A 15 -29.36 -15.15 0.05
N VAL A 16 -28.40 -14.58 0.78
CA VAL A 16 -28.07 -15.02 2.13
C VAL A 16 -29.27 -14.74 3.03
N THR A 17 -29.99 -15.80 3.39
CA THR A 17 -31.06 -15.73 4.36
C THR A 17 -30.56 -15.16 5.68
N ARG A 18 -31.33 -14.29 6.27
CA ARG A 18 -31.11 -13.45 7.47
C ARG A 18 -30.87 -14.21 8.78
N THR A 19 -30.47 -15.48 8.79
CA THR A 19 -30.37 -16.33 9.99
C THR A 19 -28.97 -16.68 10.46
N ASP A 20 -27.90 -16.41 9.65
CA ASP A 20 -26.52 -16.52 10.12
C ASP A 20 -25.87 -15.13 10.12
N ARG A 21 -25.66 -14.56 11.31
CA ARG A 21 -24.82 -13.38 11.44
C ARG A 21 -23.46 -13.72 10.81
N PRO A 22 -22.92 -12.86 9.91
CA PRO A 22 -21.59 -13.09 9.34
C PRO A 22 -20.57 -13.39 10.45
N ALA A 23 -19.65 -14.33 10.21
CA ALA A 23 -18.64 -14.69 11.22
C ALA A 23 -17.84 -13.47 11.69
N ALA A 24 -17.59 -12.50 10.81
CA ALA A 24 -17.00 -11.21 11.15
C ALA A 24 -17.78 -10.47 12.25
N ALA A 25 -19.10 -10.42 12.18
CA ALA A 25 -19.93 -9.74 13.18
C ALA A 25 -19.85 -10.40 14.57
N ARG A 26 -19.77 -11.73 14.62
CA ARG A 26 -19.59 -12.48 15.88
C ARG A 26 -18.24 -12.21 16.51
N ILE A 27 -17.17 -12.19 15.71
CA ILE A 27 -15.82 -11.90 16.20
C ILE A 27 -15.71 -10.46 16.68
N PHE A 28 -16.25 -9.50 15.94
CA PHE A 28 -16.28 -8.10 16.38
C PHE A 28 -17.01 -7.91 17.73
N GLU A 29 -18.14 -8.60 17.92
CA GLU A 29 -18.86 -8.59 19.19
C GLU A 29 -18.01 -9.19 20.33
N GLU A 30 -17.33 -10.34 20.08
CA GLU A 30 -16.48 -11.03 21.04
C GLU A 30 -15.26 -10.20 21.47
N ILE A 31 -14.63 -9.47 20.54
CA ILE A 31 -13.48 -8.62 20.83
C ILE A 31 -13.87 -7.17 21.20
N GLY A 32 -15.17 -6.89 21.34
CA GLY A 32 -15.68 -5.58 21.77
C GLY A 32 -15.53 -4.46 20.76
N ILE A 33 -15.47 -4.78 19.47
CA ILE A 33 -15.41 -3.78 18.38
C ILE A 33 -16.82 -3.54 17.84
N ALA A 34 -17.25 -2.26 17.83
CA ALA A 34 -18.45 -1.82 17.12
C ALA A 34 -18.05 -1.31 15.74
N PRO A 35 -18.34 -2.05 14.63
CA PRO A 35 -17.96 -1.64 13.29
C PRO A 35 -18.52 -0.25 12.96
N GLN A 36 -17.67 0.58 12.37
CA GLN A 36 -18.03 1.92 11.92
C GLN A 36 -17.80 2.01 10.40
N PRO A 37 -18.76 2.56 9.64
CA PRO A 37 -18.57 2.78 8.21
C PRO A 37 -17.43 3.76 7.95
N ARG A 38 -16.71 3.57 6.86
CA ARG A 38 -15.56 4.40 6.46
C ARG A 38 -14.41 4.39 7.49
N ASN A 39 -14.29 3.29 8.21
CA ASN A 39 -13.18 3.05 9.14
C ASN A 39 -12.28 1.97 8.52
N LEU A 40 -11.08 2.36 8.07
CA LEU A 40 -10.15 1.48 7.38
C LEU A 40 -9.84 0.20 8.17
N PHE A 41 -9.68 0.29 9.48
CA PHE A 41 -9.42 -0.88 10.32
C PHE A 41 -10.60 -1.85 10.29
N HIS A 42 -11.82 -1.35 10.45
CA HIS A 42 -13.02 -2.19 10.47
C HIS A 42 -13.28 -2.84 9.10
N GLU A 43 -13.15 -2.07 8.01
CA GLU A 43 -13.31 -2.57 6.64
C GLU A 43 -12.25 -3.64 6.31
N THR A 44 -10.98 -3.39 6.67
CA THR A 44 -9.90 -4.35 6.44
C THR A 44 -10.09 -5.63 7.28
N ALA A 45 -10.48 -5.48 8.56
CA ALA A 45 -10.74 -6.62 9.45
C ALA A 45 -11.95 -7.45 8.96
N GLU A 46 -13.01 -6.81 8.47
CA GLU A 46 -14.16 -7.51 7.89
C GLU A 46 -13.77 -8.32 6.66
N CYS A 47 -13.00 -7.73 5.73
CA CYS A 47 -12.49 -8.42 4.55
C CYS A 47 -11.58 -9.60 4.94
N LEU A 48 -10.70 -9.41 5.95
CA LEU A 48 -9.84 -10.46 6.47
C LEU A 48 -10.65 -11.61 7.05
N LEU A 49 -11.66 -11.32 7.88
CA LEU A 49 -12.48 -12.33 8.53
C LEU A 49 -13.33 -13.13 7.53
N ARG A 50 -13.92 -12.47 6.53
CA ARG A 50 -14.60 -13.16 5.42
C ARG A 50 -13.67 -14.14 4.68
N ALA A 51 -12.49 -13.68 4.32
CA ALA A 51 -11.48 -14.51 3.67
C ALA A 51 -10.98 -15.65 4.60
N ALA A 52 -10.88 -15.39 5.91
CA ALA A 52 -10.48 -16.38 6.90
C ALA A 52 -11.48 -17.55 7.00
N ASP A 53 -12.76 -17.27 6.91
CA ASP A 53 -13.81 -18.30 6.83
C ASP A 53 -13.67 -19.14 5.55
N MET A 54 -13.43 -18.49 4.39
CA MET A 54 -13.27 -19.19 3.11
C MET A 54 -12.05 -20.11 3.12
N VAL A 55 -10.96 -19.70 3.78
CA VAL A 55 -9.72 -20.49 3.93
C VAL A 55 -9.85 -21.56 5.02
N GLY A 56 -10.86 -21.46 5.90
CA GLY A 56 -11.08 -22.38 7.01
C GLY A 56 -10.12 -22.17 8.18
N LEU A 57 -9.77 -20.92 8.49
CA LEU A 57 -8.99 -20.61 9.69
C LEU A 57 -9.80 -20.93 10.96
N ARG A 58 -9.11 -21.48 11.97
CA ARG A 58 -9.75 -21.76 13.26
C ARG A 58 -10.15 -20.47 13.96
N HIS A 59 -11.21 -20.50 14.75
CA HIS A 59 -11.77 -19.35 15.46
C HIS A 59 -10.72 -18.53 16.23
N HIS A 60 -9.85 -19.17 17.03
CA HIS A 60 -8.80 -18.47 17.76
C HIS A 60 -7.78 -17.76 16.84
N GLN A 61 -7.51 -18.30 15.64
CA GLN A 61 -6.64 -17.65 14.66
C GLN A 61 -7.31 -16.40 14.06
N GLN A 62 -8.61 -16.46 13.84
CA GLN A 62 -9.41 -15.34 13.37
C GLN A 62 -9.42 -14.20 14.39
N ILE A 63 -9.66 -14.51 15.69
CA ILE A 63 -9.63 -13.52 16.78
C ILE A 63 -8.24 -12.84 16.86
N ILE A 64 -7.15 -13.62 16.79
CA ILE A 64 -5.79 -13.08 16.84
C ILE A 64 -5.50 -12.15 15.66
N LEU A 65 -5.99 -12.51 14.47
CA LEU A 65 -5.75 -11.71 13.26
C LEU A 65 -6.71 -10.54 13.08
N ALA A 66 -7.82 -10.52 13.82
CA ALA A 66 -8.80 -9.44 13.77
C ALA A 66 -8.34 -8.15 14.45
N GLN A 67 -7.25 -8.20 15.22
CA GLN A 67 -6.76 -7.03 15.95
C GLN A 67 -5.23 -7.02 16.07
N PRO A 68 -4.62 -5.82 16.23
CA PRO A 68 -3.18 -5.70 16.45
C PRO A 68 -2.75 -6.32 17.79
N LYS A 69 -1.50 -6.78 17.84
CA LYS A 69 -0.85 -7.25 19.08
C LYS A 69 -0.41 -6.10 19.99
N SER A 70 -0.04 -4.97 19.43
CA SER A 70 0.46 -3.82 20.18
C SER A 70 0.05 -2.51 19.51
N GLU A 71 -0.42 -1.59 20.30
CA GLU A 71 -0.83 -0.24 19.89
C GLU A 71 -0.10 0.77 20.78
N VAL A 72 0.72 1.62 20.18
CA VAL A 72 1.46 2.67 20.87
C VAL A 72 1.03 4.02 20.37
N MET A 73 0.65 4.87 21.28
CA MET A 73 0.34 6.28 21.03
C MET A 73 1.27 7.14 21.87
N VAL A 74 1.95 8.08 21.22
CA VAL A 74 2.86 9.00 21.87
C VAL A 74 2.44 10.44 21.62
N GLN A 75 2.64 11.29 22.63
CA GLN A 75 2.48 12.73 22.52
C GLN A 75 3.81 13.37 22.90
N PHE A 76 4.29 14.28 22.06
CA PHE A 76 5.59 14.90 22.28
C PHE A 76 5.62 16.36 21.84
N PRO A 77 6.25 17.25 22.65
CA PRO A 77 6.43 18.64 22.28
C PRO A 77 7.63 18.81 21.35
N VAL A 78 7.49 19.73 20.40
CA VAL A 78 8.59 20.16 19.51
C VAL A 78 8.64 21.68 19.49
N GLN A 79 9.85 22.25 19.61
CA GLN A 79 10.03 23.69 19.44
C GLN A 79 9.99 24.04 17.96
N MET A 80 9.12 24.95 17.60
CA MET A 80 8.93 25.48 16.25
C MET A 80 9.94 26.59 15.97
N ASP A 81 10.05 27.03 14.72
CA ASP A 81 10.98 28.07 14.30
C ASP A 81 10.67 29.43 14.94
N ASP A 82 9.41 29.66 15.31
CA ASP A 82 8.97 30.85 16.06
C ASP A 82 9.29 30.79 17.57
N GLY A 83 9.97 29.74 18.03
CA GLY A 83 10.36 29.53 19.43
C GLY A 83 9.25 28.91 20.32
N ARG A 84 8.02 28.82 19.86
CA ARG A 84 6.91 28.19 20.59
C ARG A 84 7.00 26.66 20.55
N HIS A 85 6.38 26.02 21.53
CA HIS A 85 6.25 24.56 21.53
C HIS A 85 4.88 24.16 20.97
N ARG A 86 4.89 23.25 19.98
CA ARG A 86 3.70 22.58 19.43
C ARG A 86 3.69 21.12 19.87
N LEU A 87 2.52 20.63 20.29
CA LEU A 87 2.35 19.22 20.68
C LEU A 87 1.93 18.41 19.46
N PHE A 88 2.65 17.32 19.22
CA PHE A 88 2.37 16.37 18.16
C PHE A 88 1.90 15.04 18.72
N LYS A 89 1.12 14.31 17.92
CA LYS A 89 0.64 12.97 18.23
C LYS A 89 1.17 11.99 17.20
N GLY A 90 1.81 10.93 17.68
CA GLY A 90 2.34 9.86 16.86
C GLY A 90 1.80 8.49 17.27
N TYR A 91 1.89 7.53 16.37
CA TYR A 91 1.41 6.17 16.52
C TYR A 91 2.41 5.16 15.99
N ARG A 92 2.49 3.98 16.63
CA ARG A 92 3.08 2.76 16.07
C ARG A 92 2.21 1.58 16.46
N VAL A 93 1.73 0.84 15.47
CA VAL A 93 0.88 -0.33 15.64
C VAL A 93 1.60 -1.54 15.06
N GLN A 94 1.65 -2.63 15.82
CA GLN A 94 2.24 -3.90 15.45
C GLN A 94 1.11 -4.93 15.35
N HIS A 95 0.78 -5.36 14.12
CA HIS A 95 -0.36 -6.23 13.90
C HIS A 95 -0.01 -7.70 14.14
N SER A 96 0.89 -8.28 13.39
CA SER A 96 1.27 -9.69 13.52
C SER A 96 2.74 -9.91 13.20
N ASN A 97 3.41 -10.73 14.02
CA ASN A 97 4.79 -11.20 13.82
C ASN A 97 4.87 -12.71 13.60
N ALA A 98 3.79 -13.34 13.19
CA ALA A 98 3.76 -14.79 12.94
C ALA A 98 4.78 -15.23 11.89
N LEU A 99 5.11 -14.36 10.94
CA LEU A 99 6.02 -14.62 9.82
C LEU A 99 7.46 -14.16 10.05
N GLY A 100 7.70 -13.29 11.04
CA GLY A 100 9.02 -12.69 11.32
C GLY A 100 8.89 -11.33 12.02
N PRO A 101 9.98 -10.53 12.05
CA PRO A 101 9.94 -9.17 12.59
C PRO A 101 8.83 -8.34 11.97
N TYR A 102 8.32 -7.37 12.71
CA TYR A 102 7.37 -6.42 12.15
C TYR A 102 8.05 -5.56 11.07
N LEU A 103 7.31 -5.22 10.01
CA LEU A 103 7.75 -4.30 8.96
C LEU A 103 6.58 -3.42 8.56
N GLY A 104 6.82 -2.12 8.45
CA GLY A 104 5.78 -1.24 7.90
C GLY A 104 6.13 0.23 7.88
N GLY A 105 5.31 0.98 7.14
CA GLY A 105 5.52 2.38 6.82
C GLY A 105 5.43 3.32 8.02
N ILE A 106 6.05 4.49 7.83
CA ILE A 106 5.85 5.69 8.64
C ILE A 106 5.20 6.72 7.75
N ARG A 107 3.99 7.16 8.11
CA ARG A 107 3.19 8.13 7.35
C ARG A 107 3.05 9.44 8.11
N TYR A 108 3.21 10.55 7.41
CA TYR A 108 2.90 11.87 7.93
C TYR A 108 1.69 12.44 7.19
N ALA A 109 0.57 12.55 7.90
CA ALA A 109 -0.68 13.02 7.32
C ALA A 109 -1.55 13.77 8.36
N PRO A 110 -2.24 14.86 7.97
CA PRO A 110 -3.01 15.70 8.91
C PRO A 110 -4.25 14.98 9.47
N ARG A 111 -4.79 13.98 8.74
CA ARG A 111 -5.99 13.22 9.14
C ARG A 111 -5.65 11.85 9.75
N LEU A 112 -4.38 11.61 10.05
CA LEU A 112 -3.94 10.32 10.59
C LEU A 112 -4.65 10.02 11.92
N SER A 113 -5.20 8.81 12.05
CA SER A 113 -5.86 8.29 13.25
C SER A 113 -5.27 6.94 13.64
N LEU A 114 -5.54 6.49 14.86
CA LEU A 114 -5.13 5.16 15.31
C LEU A 114 -5.75 4.07 14.44
N ASP A 115 -7.03 4.18 14.09
CA ASP A 115 -7.71 3.18 13.26
C ASP A 115 -7.14 3.13 11.82
N THR A 116 -6.79 4.28 11.24
CA THR A 116 -6.09 4.30 9.95
C THR A 116 -4.78 3.51 10.03
N ILE A 117 -4.00 3.73 11.10
CA ILE A 117 -2.73 3.01 11.33
C ILE A 117 -2.96 1.51 11.57
N LYS A 118 -4.00 1.13 12.30
CA LYS A 118 -4.37 -0.29 12.53
C LYS A 118 -4.71 -0.99 11.21
N GLY A 119 -5.51 -0.36 10.37
CA GLY A 119 -5.84 -0.88 9.04
C GLY A 119 -4.60 -1.11 8.18
N HIS A 120 -3.71 -0.11 8.08
CA HIS A 120 -2.46 -0.26 7.32
C HIS A 120 -1.51 -1.31 7.92
N ALA A 121 -1.44 -1.46 9.25
CA ALA A 121 -0.63 -2.50 9.88
C ALA A 121 -1.15 -3.92 9.54
N MET A 122 -2.47 -4.09 9.42
CA MET A 122 -3.10 -5.33 8.98
C MET A 122 -2.80 -5.60 7.49
N LEU A 123 -2.96 -4.60 6.62
CA LEU A 123 -2.60 -4.69 5.19
C LEU A 123 -1.12 -5.06 5.01
N ALA A 124 -0.20 -4.48 5.81
CA ALA A 124 1.22 -4.83 5.77
C ALA A 124 1.47 -6.31 6.11
N THR A 125 0.75 -6.89 7.08
CA THR A 125 0.82 -8.33 7.38
C THR A 125 0.39 -9.18 6.18
N LEU A 126 -0.71 -8.81 5.52
CA LEU A 126 -1.24 -9.52 4.37
C LEU A 126 -0.28 -9.44 3.18
N ARG A 127 0.26 -8.25 2.87
CA ARG A 127 1.26 -8.04 1.82
C ARG A 127 2.52 -8.88 2.05
N ALA A 128 3.10 -8.81 3.24
CA ALA A 128 4.29 -9.59 3.58
C ALA A 128 4.06 -11.10 3.40
N SER A 129 2.87 -11.57 3.77
CA SER A 129 2.46 -12.96 3.55
C SER A 129 2.34 -13.30 2.07
N LEU A 130 1.66 -12.47 1.29
CA LEU A 130 1.39 -12.70 -0.14
C LEU A 130 2.68 -12.81 -0.95
N VAL A 131 3.64 -11.89 -0.74
CA VAL A 131 4.93 -11.91 -1.42
C VAL A 131 5.97 -12.81 -0.76
N ARG A 132 5.60 -13.55 0.28
CA ARG A 132 6.41 -14.55 0.97
C ARG A 132 7.74 -14.03 1.55
N ILE A 133 7.78 -12.78 1.98
CA ILE A 133 8.90 -12.29 2.80
C ILE A 133 8.75 -12.79 4.25
N ALA A 134 9.87 -12.84 4.98
CA ALA A 134 9.90 -13.31 6.37
C ALA A 134 9.68 -12.15 7.35
N PHE A 135 8.58 -11.42 7.17
CA PHE A 135 8.17 -10.29 8.00
C PHE A 135 6.70 -10.41 8.40
N GLY A 136 6.41 -9.85 9.56
CA GLY A 136 5.06 -9.51 9.96
C GLY A 136 4.66 -8.11 9.48
N GLY A 137 3.57 -7.56 10.02
CA GLY A 137 3.09 -6.23 9.64
C GLY A 137 3.01 -5.26 10.80
N ALA A 138 3.47 -4.05 10.57
CA ALA A 138 3.29 -2.89 11.41
C ALA A 138 2.99 -1.65 10.57
N PHE A 139 2.56 -0.57 11.21
CA PHE A 139 2.46 0.72 10.58
C PHE A 139 2.55 1.82 11.64
N GLY A 140 2.97 3.01 11.26
CA GLY A 140 3.06 4.12 12.20
C GLY A 140 3.02 5.48 11.52
N GLY A 141 3.18 6.53 12.31
CA GLY A 141 3.25 7.87 11.75
C GLY A 141 2.92 8.97 12.73
N VAL A 142 2.94 10.19 12.22
CA VAL A 142 2.63 11.40 12.96
C VAL A 142 1.48 12.15 12.32
N LYS A 143 0.53 12.60 13.15
CA LYS A 143 -0.58 13.44 12.71
C LYS A 143 -0.09 14.86 12.43
N VAL A 144 0.39 15.09 11.21
CA VAL A 144 0.92 16.37 10.76
C VAL A 144 0.91 16.46 9.23
N SER A 145 0.77 17.66 8.69
CA SER A 145 1.03 17.95 7.27
C SER A 145 2.49 18.35 7.12
N PRO A 146 3.35 17.57 6.42
CA PRO A 146 4.74 17.97 6.18
C PRO A 146 4.86 19.31 5.43
N ARG A 147 3.87 19.66 4.60
CA ARG A 147 3.84 20.90 3.82
C ARG A 147 3.67 22.16 4.66
N GLU A 148 3.22 22.02 5.92
CA GLU A 148 3.04 23.12 6.87
C GLU A 148 4.29 23.35 7.73
N LEU A 149 5.33 22.56 7.55
CA LEU A 149 6.56 22.61 8.36
C LEU A 149 7.74 23.05 7.49
N SER A 150 8.69 23.75 8.10
CA SER A 150 10.01 23.90 7.53
C SER A 150 10.77 22.56 7.58
N ASN A 151 11.86 22.44 6.84
CA ASN A 151 12.71 21.24 6.87
C ASN A 151 13.26 20.97 8.28
N ASP A 152 13.65 22.04 9.00
CA ASP A 152 14.20 21.92 10.36
C ASP A 152 13.11 21.52 11.36
N GLU A 153 11.90 22.05 11.22
CA GLU A 153 10.74 21.63 12.01
C GLU A 153 10.39 20.17 11.76
N LEU A 154 10.33 19.76 10.49
CA LEU A 154 10.07 18.36 10.10
C LEU A 154 11.15 17.41 10.66
N MET A 155 12.42 17.81 10.61
CA MET A 155 13.51 17.06 11.20
C MET A 155 13.34 16.91 12.73
N ARG A 156 13.03 18.01 13.44
CA ARG A 156 12.77 17.96 14.90
C ARG A 156 11.59 17.06 15.25
N VAL A 157 10.48 17.17 14.53
CA VAL A 157 9.30 16.29 14.69
C VAL A 157 9.68 14.84 14.50
N THR A 158 10.42 14.52 13.43
CA THR A 158 10.87 13.17 13.11
C THR A 158 11.78 12.60 14.21
N ARG A 159 12.78 13.35 14.65
CA ARG A 159 13.70 12.91 15.72
C ARG A 159 12.98 12.67 17.04
N ARG A 160 12.07 13.56 17.43
CA ARG A 160 11.28 13.40 18.66
C ARG A 160 10.35 12.20 18.59
N PHE A 161 9.69 11.99 17.46
CA PHE A 161 8.85 10.81 17.25
C PHE A 161 9.67 9.52 17.30
N CYS A 162 10.78 9.46 16.56
CA CYS A 162 11.70 8.32 16.56
C CYS A 162 12.17 7.99 17.99
N SER A 163 12.65 8.99 18.74
CA SER A 163 13.08 8.81 20.13
C SER A 163 11.96 8.28 21.03
N ALA A 164 10.72 8.74 20.83
CA ALA A 164 9.57 8.32 21.65
C ALA A 164 9.18 6.84 21.44
N ILE A 165 9.46 6.27 20.26
CA ILE A 165 9.13 4.87 19.93
C ILE A 165 10.38 3.96 19.81
N SER A 166 11.58 4.48 20.02
CA SER A 166 12.87 3.79 19.77
C SER A 166 12.99 2.45 20.51
N HIS A 167 12.44 2.35 21.72
CA HIS A 167 12.47 1.13 22.53
C HIS A 167 11.67 -0.04 21.90
N GLN A 168 10.85 0.21 20.89
CA GLN A 168 10.09 -0.80 20.16
C GLN A 168 10.70 -1.13 18.81
N LEU A 169 11.71 -0.38 18.38
CA LEU A 169 12.34 -0.56 17.08
C LEU A 169 13.60 -1.41 17.17
N GLY A 170 13.85 -2.19 16.16
CA GLY A 170 15.06 -3.01 16.06
C GLY A 170 15.04 -3.95 14.87
N PRO A 171 16.22 -4.33 14.35
CA PRO A 171 16.33 -5.09 13.11
C PRO A 171 15.71 -6.50 13.20
N ALA A 172 15.67 -7.09 14.39
CA ALA A 172 15.08 -8.39 14.64
C ALA A 172 13.66 -8.31 15.25
N TYR A 173 13.13 -7.10 15.47
CA TYR A 173 11.84 -6.93 16.15
C TYR A 173 10.85 -6.07 15.35
N ASP A 174 11.16 -4.79 15.08
CA ASP A 174 10.28 -3.89 14.35
C ASP A 174 11.08 -2.93 13.45
N VAL A 175 10.86 -3.06 12.16
CA VAL A 175 11.56 -2.37 11.08
C VAL A 175 10.64 -1.32 10.46
N VAL A 176 11.14 -0.09 10.32
CA VAL A 176 10.40 1.02 9.73
C VAL A 176 10.77 1.23 8.27
N SER A 177 9.82 1.67 7.47
CA SER A 177 10.01 2.04 6.07
C SER A 177 9.30 3.35 5.74
N PRO A 178 9.65 4.06 4.65
CA PRO A 178 8.96 5.28 4.25
C PRO A 178 7.55 4.99 3.75
N ASP A 179 6.68 5.99 3.93
CA ASP A 179 5.33 6.04 3.38
C ASP A 179 4.97 7.50 3.03
N ALA A 180 3.70 7.79 2.71
CA ALA A 180 3.26 9.13 2.34
C ALA A 180 3.70 10.18 3.38
N GLY A 181 4.29 11.26 2.90
CA GLY A 181 4.80 12.37 3.72
C GLY A 181 6.11 12.08 4.48
N ALA A 182 6.64 10.85 4.41
CA ALA A 182 7.93 10.49 5.01
C ALA A 182 8.82 9.84 3.93
N ASP A 183 9.71 10.62 3.38
CA ASP A 183 10.63 10.24 2.31
C ASP A 183 11.97 9.64 2.83
N SER A 184 12.94 9.47 1.94
CA SER A 184 14.27 8.96 2.28
C SER A 184 15.03 9.88 3.23
N GLN A 185 14.80 11.21 3.18
CA GLN A 185 15.40 12.16 4.10
C GLN A 185 14.86 11.98 5.52
N VAL A 186 13.57 11.75 5.66
CA VAL A 186 12.95 11.40 6.95
C VAL A 186 13.55 10.10 7.48
N MET A 187 13.76 9.10 6.63
CA MET A 187 14.40 7.84 7.03
C MET A 187 15.86 8.05 7.47
N ALA A 188 16.60 8.98 6.85
CA ALA A 188 17.95 9.34 7.30
C ALA A 188 17.94 9.91 8.73
N TRP A 189 16.98 10.79 9.06
CA TRP A 189 16.83 11.33 10.42
C TRP A 189 16.41 10.26 11.44
N PHE A 190 15.58 9.29 11.03
CA PHE A 190 15.26 8.11 11.84
C PHE A 190 16.51 7.30 12.16
N LEU A 191 17.32 6.97 11.14
CA LEU A 191 18.55 6.21 11.30
C LEU A 191 19.52 6.89 12.24
N ASP A 192 19.79 8.18 12.02
CA ASP A 192 20.71 8.95 12.88
C ASP A 192 20.21 9.00 14.33
N THR A 193 18.91 9.21 14.54
CA THR A 193 18.33 9.25 15.89
C THR A 193 18.48 7.90 16.60
N LEU A 194 18.21 6.79 15.92
CA LEU A 194 18.40 5.45 16.49
C LEU A 194 19.85 5.18 16.83
N ALA A 195 20.79 5.58 15.94
CA ALA A 195 22.20 5.42 16.20
C ALA A 195 22.68 6.20 17.43
N GLN A 196 22.09 7.37 17.73
CA GLN A 196 22.40 8.16 18.92
C GLN A 196 21.73 7.63 20.20
N THR A 197 20.58 6.98 20.08
CA THR A 197 19.81 6.50 21.24
C THR A 197 20.10 5.04 21.61
N THR A 198 20.79 4.29 20.74
CA THR A 198 21.09 2.87 20.94
C THR A 198 22.50 2.70 21.52
N PRO A 199 22.67 1.92 22.61
CA PRO A 199 24.01 1.63 23.17
C PRO A 199 24.89 0.83 22.21
N GLU A 200 26.23 1.05 22.32
CA GLU A 200 27.25 0.15 21.76
C GLU A 200 27.13 -1.25 22.41
N PRO A 201 27.36 -2.38 21.71
CA PRO A 201 27.85 -2.52 20.32
C PRO A 201 26.74 -2.64 19.28
N THR A 202 25.47 -2.56 19.66
CA THR A 202 24.33 -2.81 18.76
C THR A 202 24.06 -1.68 17.76
N ARG A 203 24.82 -0.58 17.84
CA ARG A 203 24.63 0.59 16.97
C ARG A 203 24.79 0.27 15.47
N GLN A 204 25.72 -0.60 15.09
CA GLN A 204 25.95 -0.96 13.70
C GLN A 204 24.76 -1.72 13.07
N ASP A 205 24.02 -2.50 13.86
CA ASP A 205 22.87 -3.24 13.39
C ASP A 205 21.64 -2.34 13.14
N GLN A 206 21.64 -1.11 13.67
CA GLN A 206 20.51 -0.17 13.51
C GLN A 206 20.27 0.24 12.06
N SER A 207 21.27 0.13 11.19
CA SER A 207 21.10 0.38 9.75
C SER A 207 20.02 -0.51 9.13
N ARG A 208 19.79 -1.70 9.70
CA ARG A 208 18.77 -2.68 9.28
C ARG A 208 17.41 -2.47 9.95
N THR A 209 17.27 -1.49 10.83
CA THR A 209 16.00 -1.09 11.44
C THR A 209 15.21 -0.13 10.56
N VAL A 210 15.90 0.63 9.69
CA VAL A 210 15.31 1.69 8.88
C VAL A 210 15.51 1.39 7.40
N MET A 211 14.42 1.20 6.66
CA MET A 211 14.42 0.94 5.23
C MET A 211 14.10 2.19 4.41
N GLY A 212 14.43 2.17 3.13
CA GLY A 212 14.21 3.31 2.23
C GLY A 212 15.09 4.51 2.52
N LYS A 213 16.26 4.27 3.10
CA LYS A 213 17.30 5.27 3.32
C LYS A 213 17.85 5.84 2.01
N PRO A 214 18.48 7.02 2.02
CA PRO A 214 19.33 7.45 0.92
C PRO A 214 20.38 6.38 0.55
N VAL A 215 20.75 6.33 -0.72
CA VAL A 215 21.72 5.33 -1.24
C VAL A 215 23.07 5.47 -0.53
N GLU A 216 23.46 6.69 -0.19
CA GLU A 216 24.70 7.04 0.54
C GLU A 216 24.72 6.44 1.96
N LEU A 217 23.53 6.21 2.54
CA LEU A 217 23.38 5.63 3.88
C LEU A 217 23.02 4.14 3.85
N GLY A 218 23.22 3.47 2.72
CA GLY A 218 22.95 2.05 2.60
C GLY A 218 21.59 1.69 2.02
N GLY A 219 20.79 2.66 1.58
CA GLY A 219 19.52 2.42 0.92
C GLY A 219 19.66 1.84 -0.49
N LEU A 220 18.57 1.29 -1.00
CA LEU A 220 18.49 0.85 -2.39
C LEU A 220 18.22 2.05 -3.33
N VAL A 221 18.16 1.79 -4.64
CA VAL A 221 17.72 2.79 -5.63
C VAL A 221 16.29 3.27 -5.32
N SER A 222 15.87 4.34 -6.01
CA SER A 222 14.56 4.98 -5.80
C SER A 222 13.43 4.00 -5.50
N ARG A 223 12.86 4.09 -4.30
CA ARG A 223 11.72 3.27 -3.85
C ARG A 223 10.51 3.41 -4.78
N ALA A 224 10.26 4.63 -5.30
CA ALA A 224 9.17 4.86 -6.25
C ALA A 224 9.36 4.05 -7.55
N ARG A 225 10.59 3.91 -8.04
CA ARG A 225 10.91 3.08 -9.20
C ARG A 225 10.69 1.60 -8.88
N LEU A 226 11.13 1.12 -7.71
CA LEU A 226 10.95 -0.27 -7.30
C LEU A 226 9.47 -0.62 -7.08
N HIS A 227 8.69 0.30 -6.53
CA HIS A 227 7.24 0.19 -6.44
C HIS A 227 6.60 0.08 -7.84
N ALA A 228 6.94 0.97 -8.75
CA ALA A 228 6.45 0.93 -10.13
C ALA A 228 6.82 -0.40 -10.83
N THR A 229 8.04 -0.90 -10.64
CA THR A 229 8.45 -2.23 -11.15
C THR A 229 7.52 -3.34 -10.65
N GLY A 230 7.13 -3.27 -9.39
CA GLY A 230 6.18 -4.23 -8.79
C GLY A 230 4.79 -4.16 -9.41
N VAL A 231 4.23 -2.95 -9.55
CA VAL A 231 2.91 -2.74 -10.17
C VAL A 231 2.90 -3.21 -11.61
N ILE A 232 3.92 -2.86 -12.41
CA ILE A 232 4.03 -3.32 -13.80
C ILE A 232 4.07 -4.84 -13.89
N ALA A 233 4.80 -5.52 -13.01
CA ALA A 233 4.85 -6.98 -13.00
C ALA A 233 3.48 -7.64 -12.71
N VAL A 234 2.65 -6.99 -11.90
CA VAL A 234 1.27 -7.43 -11.64
C VAL A 234 0.39 -7.19 -12.86
N LEU A 235 0.52 -6.02 -13.50
CA LEU A 235 -0.23 -5.70 -14.71
C LEU A 235 0.13 -6.65 -15.85
N ASP A 236 1.43 -6.88 -16.11
CA ASP A 236 1.92 -7.84 -17.12
C ASP A 236 1.30 -9.26 -16.92
N GLU A 237 1.06 -9.67 -15.67
CA GLU A 237 0.53 -11.01 -15.37
C GLU A 237 -1.00 -11.09 -15.41
N LEU A 238 -1.72 -10.00 -15.07
CA LEU A 238 -3.18 -10.05 -14.90
C LEU A 238 -3.98 -9.42 -16.04
N LEU A 239 -3.44 -8.43 -16.78
CA LEU A 239 -4.19 -7.74 -17.82
C LEU A 239 -4.49 -8.65 -19.02
N GLU A 240 -3.60 -9.62 -19.31
CA GLU A 240 -3.83 -10.62 -20.37
C GLU A 240 -5.12 -11.41 -20.11
N ASP A 241 -5.35 -11.83 -18.87
CA ASP A 241 -6.58 -12.56 -18.49
C ASP A 241 -7.84 -11.72 -18.69
N MET A 242 -7.70 -10.38 -18.67
CA MET A 242 -8.78 -9.41 -18.85
C MET A 242 -8.90 -8.93 -20.31
N GLY A 243 -8.09 -9.48 -21.23
CA GLY A 243 -8.09 -9.14 -22.65
C GLY A 243 -7.62 -7.71 -22.91
N ILE A 244 -6.64 -7.22 -22.14
CA ILE A 244 -6.02 -5.91 -22.30
C ILE A 244 -4.53 -6.10 -22.54
N GLU A 245 -4.07 -5.64 -23.71
CA GLU A 245 -2.65 -5.54 -24.04
C GLU A 245 -2.10 -4.23 -23.49
N ILE A 246 -1.13 -4.30 -22.57
CA ILE A 246 -0.60 -3.12 -21.89
C ILE A 246 0.02 -2.12 -22.90
N GLU A 247 0.62 -2.60 -23.96
CA GLU A 247 1.26 -1.80 -25.00
C GLU A 247 0.28 -0.92 -25.79
N ALA A 248 -1.00 -1.31 -25.83
CA ALA A 248 -2.06 -0.56 -26.50
C ALA A 248 -3.01 0.15 -25.53
N ALA A 249 -2.87 -0.11 -24.23
CA ALA A 249 -3.81 0.36 -23.21
C ALA A 249 -3.80 1.88 -23.07
N ARG A 250 -5.01 2.45 -22.94
CA ARG A 250 -5.22 3.84 -22.51
C ARG A 250 -5.30 3.84 -20.99
N VAL A 251 -4.45 4.64 -20.38
CA VAL A 251 -4.34 4.69 -18.91
C VAL A 251 -4.72 6.08 -18.42
N SER A 252 -5.65 6.13 -17.48
CA SER A 252 -5.89 7.30 -16.64
C SER A 252 -5.16 7.15 -15.32
N LEU A 253 -4.53 8.21 -14.83
CA LEU A 253 -3.76 8.21 -13.59
C LEU A 253 -4.33 9.22 -12.59
N LEU A 254 -4.80 8.75 -11.47
CA LEU A 254 -5.25 9.56 -10.34
C LEU A 254 -4.15 9.63 -9.29
N GLY A 255 -3.49 10.78 -9.18
CA GLY A 255 -2.35 11.02 -8.31
C GLY A 255 -1.01 11.00 -9.07
N PHE A 256 -0.36 12.17 -9.17
CA PHE A 256 0.94 12.34 -9.86
C PHE A 256 2.03 12.79 -8.88
N GLY A 257 2.12 12.11 -7.72
CA GLY A 257 3.19 12.27 -6.74
C GLY A 257 4.50 11.60 -7.18
N HIS A 258 5.41 11.32 -6.24
CA HIS A 258 6.66 10.60 -6.54
C HIS A 258 6.39 9.18 -7.09
N ALA A 259 5.49 8.43 -6.45
CA ALA A 259 5.12 7.09 -6.89
C ALA A 259 4.34 7.13 -8.22
N GLY A 260 3.32 7.99 -8.34
CA GLY A 260 2.51 8.10 -9.56
C GLY A 260 3.33 8.53 -10.79
N SER A 261 4.27 9.47 -10.65
CA SER A 261 5.15 9.88 -11.76
C SER A 261 6.13 8.78 -12.17
N ALA A 262 6.64 7.99 -11.21
CA ALA A 262 7.49 6.84 -11.52
C ALA A 262 6.69 5.74 -12.25
N LEU A 263 5.46 5.50 -11.80
CA LEU A 263 4.58 4.51 -12.43
C LEU A 263 4.12 4.95 -13.83
N ALA A 264 3.78 6.24 -14.03
CA ALA A 264 3.47 6.77 -15.36
C ALA A 264 4.62 6.56 -16.35
N LYS A 265 5.86 6.82 -15.92
CA LYS A 265 7.06 6.54 -16.74
C LYS A 265 7.22 5.06 -17.06
N ALA A 266 7.01 4.19 -16.07
CA ALA A 266 7.12 2.75 -16.27
C ALA A 266 6.03 2.22 -17.23
N LEU A 267 4.81 2.73 -17.16
CA LEU A 267 3.71 2.42 -18.08
C LEU A 267 4.05 2.88 -19.50
N ALA A 268 4.53 4.12 -19.68
CA ALA A 268 4.94 4.64 -20.99
C ALA A 268 6.10 3.81 -21.59
N MET A 269 7.06 3.37 -20.78
CA MET A 269 8.15 2.47 -21.23
C MET A 269 7.64 1.11 -21.68
N ARG A 270 6.46 0.67 -21.18
CA ARG A 270 5.77 -0.56 -21.66
C ARG A 270 4.89 -0.30 -22.89
N GLY A 271 4.86 0.90 -23.41
CA GLY A 271 4.05 1.27 -24.56
C GLY A 271 2.63 1.72 -24.24
N ALA A 272 2.21 1.70 -22.96
CA ALA A 272 0.90 2.20 -22.56
C ALA A 272 0.78 3.71 -22.80
N ARG A 273 -0.40 4.16 -23.23
CA ARG A 273 -0.70 5.59 -23.45
C ARG A 273 -1.35 6.17 -22.19
N VAL A 274 -0.62 6.97 -21.45
CA VAL A 274 -1.20 7.75 -20.35
C VAL A 274 -1.93 8.95 -20.95
N THR A 275 -3.26 8.82 -21.08
CA THR A 275 -4.10 9.82 -21.76
C THR A 275 -4.71 10.86 -20.84
N ALA A 276 -4.88 10.52 -19.56
CA ALA A 276 -5.42 11.44 -18.55
C ALA A 276 -4.62 11.37 -17.25
N VAL A 277 -4.36 12.51 -16.63
CA VAL A 277 -3.70 12.63 -15.33
C VAL A 277 -4.45 13.62 -14.47
N MET A 278 -4.82 13.23 -13.25
CA MET A 278 -5.41 14.15 -12.26
C MET A 278 -4.59 14.13 -10.97
N SER A 279 -4.24 15.31 -10.46
CA SER A 279 -3.49 15.47 -9.20
C SER A 279 -3.78 16.82 -8.56
N SER A 280 -4.01 16.84 -7.25
CA SER A 280 -4.21 18.05 -6.44
C SER A 280 -5.26 19.04 -7.02
N GLY A 281 -6.34 18.51 -7.60
CA GLY A 281 -7.44 19.32 -8.15
C GLY A 281 -7.23 19.82 -9.58
N CYS A 282 -6.08 19.54 -10.19
CA CYS A 282 -5.82 19.79 -11.62
C CYS A 282 -5.94 18.48 -12.41
N ALA A 283 -6.57 18.54 -13.59
CA ALA A 283 -6.68 17.43 -14.51
C ALA A 283 -6.16 17.82 -15.90
N LEU A 284 -5.43 16.90 -16.52
CA LEU A 284 -4.85 17.02 -17.85
C LEU A 284 -5.36 15.88 -18.73
N TYR A 285 -5.60 16.17 -20.00
CA TYR A 285 -6.00 15.19 -21.00
C TYR A 285 -5.26 15.40 -22.31
N GLU A 286 -4.80 14.30 -22.92
CA GLU A 286 -4.23 14.28 -24.28
C GLU A 286 -4.53 12.91 -24.92
N SER A 287 -5.30 12.93 -26.00
CA SER A 287 -5.76 11.69 -26.67
C SER A 287 -4.61 10.85 -27.24
N GLY A 288 -3.55 11.51 -27.71
CA GLY A 288 -2.32 10.87 -28.21
C GLY A 288 -1.41 10.31 -27.13
N GLY A 289 -1.67 10.67 -25.87
CA GLY A 289 -0.83 10.35 -24.72
C GLY A 289 -0.01 11.54 -24.24
N ILE A 290 -0.02 11.77 -22.94
CA ILE A 290 0.74 12.83 -22.26
C ILE A 290 2.23 12.44 -22.22
N ASP A 291 3.13 13.36 -22.55
CA ASP A 291 4.56 13.18 -22.28
C ASP A 291 4.80 13.18 -20.76
N VAL A 292 4.77 11.99 -20.16
CA VAL A 292 4.91 11.80 -18.71
C VAL A 292 6.32 12.14 -18.20
N ILE A 293 7.34 12.16 -19.08
CA ILE A 293 8.71 12.56 -18.72
C ILE A 293 8.75 14.08 -18.57
N ALA A 294 8.24 14.81 -19.57
CA ALA A 294 8.14 16.27 -19.54
C ALA A 294 7.23 16.72 -18.37
N LEU A 295 6.09 16.05 -18.16
CA LEU A 295 5.18 16.33 -17.04
C LEU A 295 5.87 16.14 -15.68
N ALA A 296 6.68 15.08 -15.53
CA ALA A 296 7.42 14.86 -14.28
C ALA A 296 8.51 15.92 -14.05
N GLN A 297 9.16 16.42 -15.10
CA GLN A 297 10.11 17.53 -15.02
C GLN A 297 9.41 18.85 -14.69
N HIS A 298 8.26 19.10 -15.30
CA HIS A 298 7.41 20.26 -14.98
C HIS A 298 7.03 20.24 -13.49
N ARG A 299 6.50 19.12 -12.99
CA ARG A 299 6.16 18.96 -11.58
C ARG A 299 7.35 19.16 -10.63
N ALA A 300 8.53 18.70 -11.01
CA ALA A 300 9.74 18.87 -10.18
C ALA A 300 10.12 20.36 -10.04
N ARG A 301 9.81 21.19 -11.05
CA ARG A 301 10.09 22.64 -11.03
C ARG A 301 9.00 23.46 -10.34
N THR A 302 7.73 23.08 -10.52
CA THR A 302 6.56 23.88 -10.10
C THR A 302 5.89 23.36 -8.83
N GLY A 303 6.13 22.10 -8.47
CA GLY A 303 5.45 21.42 -7.36
C GLY A 303 4.11 20.77 -7.72
N GLY A 304 3.52 21.08 -8.89
CA GLY A 304 2.22 20.60 -9.36
C GLY A 304 2.24 20.16 -10.81
N ILE A 305 1.06 19.86 -11.36
CA ILE A 305 0.87 19.54 -12.79
C ILE A 305 0.14 20.67 -13.54
N ASP A 306 -0.33 21.67 -12.83
CA ASP A 306 -0.98 22.85 -13.39
C ASP A 306 -0.01 23.68 -14.25
N GLY A 307 -0.54 24.28 -15.32
CA GLY A 307 0.26 25.05 -16.26
C GLY A 307 1.18 24.22 -17.16
N PHE A 308 1.00 22.87 -17.23
CA PHE A 308 1.70 22.06 -18.23
C PHE A 308 1.09 22.30 -19.62
N ASP A 309 1.93 22.70 -20.57
CA ASP A 309 1.51 23.29 -21.85
C ASP A 309 1.31 22.30 -23.00
N THR A 310 1.81 21.07 -22.87
CA THR A 310 1.71 20.03 -23.91
C THR A 310 0.52 19.09 -23.74
N ALA A 311 -0.36 19.35 -22.75
CA ALA A 311 -1.61 18.64 -22.54
C ALA A 311 -2.71 19.64 -22.16
N THR A 312 -3.94 19.34 -22.56
CA THR A 312 -5.09 20.20 -22.29
C THR A 312 -5.50 20.11 -20.82
N SER A 313 -5.56 21.26 -20.14
CA SER A 313 -6.20 21.33 -18.81
C SER A 313 -7.70 21.14 -18.95
N VAL A 314 -8.26 20.20 -18.19
CA VAL A 314 -9.68 19.82 -18.28
C VAL A 314 -10.33 19.86 -16.89
N LEU A 315 -11.65 19.85 -16.85
CA LEU A 315 -12.37 19.73 -15.58
C LEU A 315 -12.30 18.31 -15.01
N GLU A 316 -12.52 18.14 -13.71
CA GLU A 316 -12.54 16.81 -13.06
C GLU A 316 -13.52 15.86 -13.77
N ARG A 317 -14.72 16.33 -14.19
CA ARG A 317 -15.68 15.51 -14.92
C ARG A 317 -15.11 14.94 -16.23
N ASP A 318 -14.33 15.77 -16.96
CA ASP A 318 -13.78 15.39 -18.28
C ASP A 318 -12.65 14.35 -18.10
N PHE A 319 -11.94 14.37 -16.96
CA PHE A 319 -11.02 13.29 -16.57
C PHE A 319 -11.76 11.95 -16.42
N TRP A 320 -12.93 11.96 -15.78
CA TRP A 320 -13.71 10.75 -15.57
C TRP A 320 -14.40 10.25 -16.85
N ASP A 321 -14.74 11.16 -17.76
CA ASP A 321 -15.35 10.84 -19.06
C ASP A 321 -14.27 10.43 -20.10
N ALA A 322 -12.98 10.61 -19.83
CA ALA A 322 -11.91 10.24 -20.74
C ALA A 322 -11.92 8.73 -21.00
N PRO A 323 -11.79 8.31 -22.28
CA PRO A 323 -11.70 6.90 -22.63
C PRO A 323 -10.47 6.25 -21.95
N SER A 324 -10.70 5.28 -21.08
CA SER A 324 -9.65 4.62 -20.31
C SER A 324 -9.91 3.11 -20.21
N ASP A 325 -8.89 2.31 -20.47
CA ASP A 325 -8.94 0.87 -20.28
C ASP A 325 -8.53 0.51 -18.84
N VAL A 326 -7.56 1.26 -18.28
CA VAL A 326 -7.03 1.07 -16.93
C VAL A 326 -7.00 2.42 -16.20
N LEU A 327 -7.62 2.49 -15.04
CA LEU A 327 -7.45 3.57 -14.08
C LEU A 327 -6.43 3.15 -13.02
N VAL A 328 -5.33 3.88 -12.92
CA VAL A 328 -4.34 3.70 -11.85
C VAL A 328 -4.56 4.76 -10.79
N VAL A 329 -4.80 4.32 -9.56
CA VAL A 329 -4.98 5.18 -8.40
C VAL A 329 -3.72 5.15 -7.55
N CYS A 330 -3.02 6.27 -7.44
CA CYS A 330 -1.77 6.42 -6.70
C CYS A 330 -1.79 7.71 -5.88
N ALA A 331 -2.75 7.80 -4.97
CA ALA A 331 -3.05 8.99 -4.20
C ALA A 331 -3.30 8.63 -2.71
N ASP A 332 -3.89 9.54 -1.97
CA ASP A 332 -4.21 9.34 -0.55
C ASP A 332 -5.36 8.33 -0.35
N ASP A 333 -5.58 7.91 0.90
CA ASP A 333 -6.61 6.94 1.29
C ASP A 333 -8.00 7.37 0.81
N ALA A 334 -8.78 6.39 0.31
CA ALA A 334 -10.18 6.54 -0.11
C ALA A 334 -10.42 7.71 -1.10
N VAL A 335 -9.43 8.01 -1.96
CA VAL A 335 -9.56 9.06 -2.99
C VAL A 335 -10.62 8.70 -4.03
N LEU A 336 -10.80 7.41 -4.33
CA LEU A 336 -11.89 6.89 -5.14
C LEU A 336 -13.02 6.44 -4.22
N ASP A 337 -13.97 7.33 -3.99
CA ASP A 337 -15.11 7.16 -3.11
C ASP A 337 -16.41 6.82 -3.88
N ALA A 338 -17.51 6.61 -3.15
CA ALA A 338 -18.81 6.31 -3.70
C ALA A 338 -19.38 7.41 -4.64
N LYS A 339 -18.85 8.64 -4.59
CA LYS A 339 -19.27 9.73 -5.49
C LYS A 339 -18.55 9.66 -6.83
N ARG A 340 -17.26 9.27 -6.82
CA ARG A 340 -16.40 9.18 -8.00
C ARG A 340 -16.53 7.84 -8.72
N ALA A 341 -16.78 6.76 -7.98
CA ALA A 341 -16.92 5.41 -8.56
C ALA A 341 -17.93 5.32 -9.69
N PRO A 342 -19.14 5.93 -9.62
CA PRO A 342 -20.10 5.91 -10.74
C PRO A 342 -19.61 6.61 -12.00
N LEU A 343 -18.65 7.50 -11.89
CA LEU A 343 -18.06 8.24 -13.02
C LEU A 343 -16.94 7.46 -13.71
N CYS A 344 -16.35 6.48 -13.03
CA CYS A 344 -15.25 5.68 -13.57
C CYS A 344 -15.72 4.81 -14.75
N ARG A 345 -15.02 4.92 -15.89
CA ARG A 345 -15.30 4.15 -17.12
C ARG A 345 -14.25 3.07 -17.40
N ALA A 346 -13.19 3.00 -16.58
CA ALA A 346 -12.14 2.03 -16.76
C ALA A 346 -12.63 0.60 -16.50
N ARG A 347 -12.16 -0.33 -17.33
CA ARG A 347 -12.44 -1.77 -17.17
C ARG A 347 -11.65 -2.37 -16.01
N VAL A 348 -10.48 -1.80 -15.72
CA VAL A 348 -9.60 -2.22 -14.63
C VAL A 348 -9.22 -1.02 -13.78
N VAL A 349 -9.35 -1.15 -12.48
CA VAL A 349 -8.89 -0.17 -11.49
C VAL A 349 -7.72 -0.78 -10.71
N VAL A 350 -6.60 -0.07 -10.65
CA VAL A 350 -5.38 -0.52 -9.95
C VAL A 350 -5.12 0.37 -8.75
N GLU A 351 -5.13 -0.19 -7.56
CA GLU A 351 -4.75 0.52 -6.35
C GLU A 351 -3.21 0.50 -6.20
N ALA A 352 -2.57 1.50 -6.78
CA ALA A 352 -1.12 1.68 -6.67
C ALA A 352 -0.70 2.55 -5.47
N GLY A 353 -1.62 2.85 -4.59
CA GLY A 353 -1.44 3.38 -3.24
C GLY A 353 -2.31 2.63 -2.26
N ASP A 354 -2.00 2.70 -0.98
CA ASP A 354 -2.69 1.94 0.04
C ASP A 354 -4.11 2.46 0.27
N ALA A 355 -5.11 1.55 0.28
CA ALA A 355 -6.51 1.85 0.58
C ALA A 355 -7.11 3.01 -0.25
N ASN A 356 -6.78 3.07 -1.53
CA ASN A 356 -7.22 4.18 -2.40
C ASN A 356 -8.70 4.12 -2.78
N VAL A 357 -9.31 2.94 -2.78
CA VAL A 357 -10.72 2.69 -3.12
C VAL A 357 -11.49 2.38 -1.84
N SER A 358 -12.54 3.15 -1.55
CA SER A 358 -13.41 2.84 -0.41
C SER A 358 -14.23 1.57 -0.66
N ALA A 359 -14.64 0.87 0.41
CA ALA A 359 -15.46 -0.33 0.28
C ALA A 359 -16.77 -0.07 -0.50
N GLU A 360 -17.43 1.07 -0.27
CA GLU A 360 -18.61 1.49 -1.00
C GLU A 360 -18.32 1.70 -2.50
N ALA A 361 -17.16 2.29 -2.84
CA ALA A 361 -16.73 2.51 -4.22
C ALA A 361 -16.42 1.18 -4.92
N GLU A 362 -15.77 0.25 -4.24
CA GLU A 362 -15.45 -1.08 -4.74
C GLU A 362 -16.73 -1.83 -5.17
N GLU A 363 -17.76 -1.83 -4.31
CA GLU A 363 -19.05 -2.44 -4.65
C GLU A 363 -19.70 -1.82 -5.90
N ILE A 364 -19.59 -0.49 -6.07
CA ILE A 364 -20.13 0.21 -7.23
C ILE A 364 -19.36 -0.20 -8.49
N LEU A 365 -18.02 -0.20 -8.44
CA LEU A 365 -17.15 -0.56 -9.56
C LEU A 365 -17.38 -2.01 -10.01
N ILE A 366 -17.46 -2.95 -9.06
CA ILE A 366 -17.72 -4.36 -9.36
C ILE A 366 -19.09 -4.51 -10.03
N ARG A 367 -20.14 -3.82 -9.55
CA ARG A 367 -21.47 -3.82 -10.19
C ARG A 367 -21.46 -3.25 -11.60
N GLN A 368 -20.55 -2.32 -11.90
CA GLN A 368 -20.33 -1.77 -13.24
C GLN A 368 -19.52 -2.72 -14.15
N GLY A 369 -19.00 -3.82 -13.61
CA GLY A 369 -18.20 -4.80 -14.34
C GLY A 369 -16.71 -4.48 -14.38
N ALA A 370 -16.23 -3.53 -13.56
CA ALA A 370 -14.81 -3.24 -13.43
C ALA A 370 -14.10 -4.29 -12.55
N GLU A 371 -12.89 -4.67 -12.93
CA GLU A 371 -11.99 -5.50 -12.13
C GLU A 371 -11.09 -4.61 -11.29
N ILE A 372 -10.88 -4.97 -10.02
CA ILE A 372 -10.03 -4.19 -9.11
C ILE A 372 -8.79 -5.00 -8.76
N ILE A 373 -7.62 -4.50 -9.14
CA ILE A 373 -6.32 -5.03 -8.68
C ILE A 373 -6.01 -4.34 -7.34
N PRO A 374 -6.09 -5.07 -6.22
CA PRO A 374 -6.08 -4.46 -4.89
C PRO A 374 -4.67 -4.06 -4.44
N ASP A 375 -4.60 -3.10 -3.53
CA ASP A 375 -3.39 -2.60 -2.88
C ASP A 375 -2.58 -3.71 -2.19
N VAL A 376 -3.23 -4.71 -1.57
CA VAL A 376 -2.56 -5.88 -0.97
C VAL A 376 -1.66 -6.59 -1.98
N LEU A 377 -2.01 -6.58 -3.26
CA LEU A 377 -1.17 -7.12 -4.34
C LEU A 377 -0.29 -6.04 -4.95
N ALA A 378 -0.87 -4.95 -5.46
CA ALA A 378 -0.15 -3.97 -6.26
C ALA A 378 0.94 -3.23 -5.48
N CYS A 379 0.71 -2.91 -4.19
CA CYS A 379 1.67 -2.17 -3.35
C CYS A 379 2.78 -3.03 -2.73
N ALA A 380 2.69 -4.36 -2.78
CA ALA A 380 3.61 -5.27 -2.08
C ALA A 380 5.07 -5.23 -2.61
N GLY A 381 5.32 -4.65 -3.79
CA GLY A 381 6.67 -4.47 -4.34
C GLY A 381 7.58 -3.62 -3.44
N GLY A 382 7.01 -2.62 -2.75
CA GLY A 382 7.73 -1.82 -1.76
C GLY A 382 8.19 -2.63 -0.54
N ASP A 383 7.40 -3.60 -0.11
CA ASP A 383 7.74 -4.48 1.01
C ASP A 383 8.84 -5.48 0.61
N VAL A 384 8.81 -5.98 -0.63
CA VAL A 384 9.91 -6.80 -1.20
C VAL A 384 11.21 -6.00 -1.22
N ALA A 385 11.18 -4.74 -1.68
CA ALA A 385 12.34 -3.85 -1.69
C ALA A 385 12.89 -3.63 -0.26
N SER A 386 12.02 -3.39 0.72
CA SER A 386 12.42 -3.26 2.13
C SER A 386 13.08 -4.54 2.67
N ALA A 387 12.54 -5.72 2.32
CA ALA A 387 13.13 -6.99 2.72
C ALA A 387 14.53 -7.24 2.11
N LEU A 388 14.75 -6.79 0.87
CA LEU A 388 16.07 -6.85 0.22
C LEU A 388 17.06 -5.89 0.90
N GLU A 389 16.63 -4.67 1.20
CA GLU A 389 17.47 -3.69 1.92
C GLU A 389 17.83 -4.21 3.33
N TRP A 390 16.87 -4.78 4.05
CA TRP A 390 17.10 -5.38 5.37
C TRP A 390 18.10 -6.53 5.32
N ARG A 391 18.10 -7.35 4.25
CA ARG A 391 19.09 -8.40 4.04
C ARG A 391 20.47 -7.87 3.67
N ASP A 392 20.58 -6.57 3.43
CA ASP A 392 21.81 -5.90 3.01
C ASP A 392 22.45 -6.52 1.74
N VAL A 393 21.59 -6.76 0.76
CA VAL A 393 22.01 -7.41 -0.51
C VAL A 393 23.08 -6.61 -1.27
N ARG A 394 23.32 -5.35 -0.93
CA ARG A 394 24.37 -4.51 -1.54
C ARG A 394 25.80 -5.02 -1.23
N HIS A 395 25.96 -5.65 -0.07
CA HIS A 395 27.24 -6.26 0.33
C HIS A 395 27.33 -7.74 -0.02
N ASP A 396 26.27 -8.30 -0.65
CA ASP A 396 26.30 -9.66 -1.17
C ASP A 396 26.93 -9.66 -2.59
N PRO A 397 28.14 -10.23 -2.76
CA PRO A 397 28.83 -10.23 -4.05
C PRO A 397 28.10 -11.02 -5.14
N SER A 398 27.15 -11.87 -4.76
CA SER A 398 26.30 -12.61 -5.69
C SER A 398 25.10 -11.80 -6.20
N PHE A 399 24.86 -10.59 -5.66
CA PHE A 399 23.68 -9.77 -5.96
C PHE A 399 24.07 -8.49 -6.72
N ARG A 400 23.66 -8.38 -7.98
CA ARG A 400 23.91 -7.20 -8.82
C ARG A 400 22.81 -6.17 -8.66
N LYS A 401 23.11 -4.91 -9.03
CA LYS A 401 22.14 -3.80 -8.98
C LYS A 401 20.90 -4.05 -9.85
N ASP A 402 21.07 -4.67 -11.01
CA ASP A 402 19.98 -5.06 -11.91
C ASP A 402 19.16 -6.26 -11.40
N ASP A 403 19.73 -7.02 -10.46
CA ASP A 403 19.05 -8.16 -9.84
C ASP A 403 17.92 -7.73 -8.90
N ILE A 404 17.99 -6.51 -8.33
CA ILE A 404 16.96 -5.98 -7.44
C ILE A 404 15.62 -5.86 -8.15
N GLU A 405 15.59 -5.21 -9.31
CA GLU A 405 14.35 -5.04 -10.09
C GLU A 405 13.85 -6.39 -10.63
N THR A 406 14.77 -7.23 -11.10
CA THR A 406 14.45 -8.59 -11.55
C THR A 406 13.88 -9.43 -10.42
N HIS A 407 14.42 -9.32 -9.21
CA HIS A 407 13.92 -10.02 -8.04
C HIS A 407 12.52 -9.53 -7.65
N ILE A 408 12.30 -8.22 -7.61
CA ILE A 408 10.98 -7.63 -7.33
C ILE A 408 9.97 -8.08 -8.37
N ARG A 409 10.30 -7.95 -9.67
CA ARG A 409 9.44 -8.41 -10.77
C ARG A 409 9.04 -9.87 -10.57
N ARG A 410 10.00 -10.76 -10.34
CA ARG A 410 9.75 -12.18 -10.12
C ARG A 410 8.84 -12.43 -8.90
N GLN A 411 9.07 -11.77 -7.77
CA GLN A 411 8.26 -11.95 -6.57
C GLN A 411 6.82 -11.47 -6.79
N MET A 412 6.65 -10.35 -7.48
CA MET A 412 5.34 -9.77 -7.76
C MET A 412 4.55 -10.60 -8.79
N THR A 413 5.20 -11.10 -9.85
CA THR A 413 4.60 -12.06 -10.78
C THR A 413 4.12 -13.32 -10.06
N LEU A 414 4.95 -13.88 -9.17
CA LEU A 414 4.56 -15.05 -8.37
C LEU A 414 3.41 -14.73 -7.40
N ALA A 415 3.34 -13.52 -6.86
CA ALA A 415 2.23 -13.08 -6.02
C ALA A 415 0.93 -12.99 -6.84
N ALA A 416 0.98 -12.37 -8.02
CA ALA A 416 -0.17 -12.28 -8.93
C ALA A 416 -0.70 -13.67 -9.33
N ARG A 417 0.20 -14.62 -9.62
CA ARG A 417 -0.18 -16.03 -9.90
C ARG A 417 -0.86 -16.71 -8.71
N ARG A 418 -0.39 -16.46 -7.47
CA ARG A 418 -1.07 -16.98 -6.27
C ARG A 418 -2.48 -16.42 -6.14
N VAL A 419 -2.65 -15.13 -6.40
CA VAL A 419 -3.96 -14.49 -6.39
C VAL A 419 -4.88 -15.09 -7.47
N ARG A 420 -4.37 -15.30 -8.68
CA ARG A 420 -5.13 -15.97 -9.76
C ARG A 420 -5.59 -17.38 -9.35
N VAL A 421 -4.71 -18.17 -8.74
CA VAL A 421 -5.04 -19.52 -8.25
C VAL A 421 -6.06 -19.47 -7.13
N ALA A 422 -5.91 -18.54 -6.19
CA ALA A 422 -6.87 -18.36 -5.10
C ALA A 422 -8.24 -17.88 -5.63
N ARG A 423 -8.27 -16.96 -6.59
CA ARG A 423 -9.49 -16.51 -7.26
C ARG A 423 -10.28 -17.68 -7.85
N ALA A 424 -9.58 -18.56 -8.58
CA ALA A 424 -10.21 -19.73 -9.17
C ALA A 424 -10.68 -20.76 -8.13
N ARG A 425 -9.92 -20.94 -7.03
CA ARG A 425 -10.24 -21.88 -5.96
C ARG A 425 -11.43 -21.46 -5.14
N TYR A 426 -11.49 -20.16 -4.78
CA TYR A 426 -12.50 -19.62 -3.88
C TYR A 426 -13.63 -18.92 -4.61
N GLU A 427 -13.58 -18.86 -5.95
CA GLU A 427 -14.60 -18.24 -6.80
C GLU A 427 -14.98 -16.82 -6.34
N CYS A 428 -13.98 -15.95 -6.10
CA CYS A 428 -14.15 -14.63 -5.52
C CYS A 428 -13.45 -13.53 -6.35
N ASP A 429 -13.60 -12.27 -5.94
CA ASP A 429 -12.89 -11.12 -6.49
C ASP A 429 -11.39 -11.16 -6.17
N LEU A 430 -10.59 -10.30 -6.84
CA LEU A 430 -9.14 -10.28 -6.68
C LEU A 430 -8.68 -9.84 -5.28
N ARG A 431 -9.41 -8.93 -4.59
CA ARG A 431 -9.09 -8.51 -3.23
C ARG A 431 -9.27 -9.67 -2.25
N THR A 432 -10.43 -10.30 -2.28
CA THR A 432 -10.70 -11.49 -1.47
C THR A 432 -9.71 -12.60 -1.76
N ALA A 433 -9.38 -12.84 -3.04
CA ALA A 433 -8.37 -13.82 -3.44
C ALA A 433 -6.96 -13.52 -2.92
N ALA A 434 -6.54 -12.24 -2.94
CA ALA A 434 -5.25 -11.82 -2.40
C ALA A 434 -5.17 -12.04 -0.88
N ILE A 435 -6.25 -11.75 -0.17
CA ILE A 435 -6.35 -11.98 1.28
C ILE A 435 -6.36 -13.49 1.57
N CYS A 436 -7.14 -14.30 0.84
CA CYS A 436 -7.14 -15.76 0.98
C CYS A 436 -5.74 -16.35 0.79
N ALA A 437 -5.04 -15.98 -0.29
CA ALA A 437 -3.67 -16.45 -0.56
C ALA A 437 -2.68 -16.05 0.55
N SER A 438 -2.88 -14.89 1.18
CA SER A 438 -2.10 -14.44 2.33
C SER A 438 -2.40 -15.27 3.57
N LEU A 439 -3.68 -15.52 3.84
CA LEU A 439 -4.14 -16.24 5.04
C LEU A 439 -3.83 -17.74 4.99
N GLU A 440 -3.81 -18.38 3.82
CA GLU A 440 -3.35 -19.76 3.66
C GLU A 440 -1.94 -19.96 4.25
N ARG A 441 -1.02 -19.03 3.96
CA ARG A 441 0.35 -19.09 4.51
C ARG A 441 0.37 -18.83 6.00
N ILE A 442 -0.33 -17.81 6.48
CA ILE A 442 -0.39 -17.46 7.91
C ILE A 442 -1.00 -18.62 8.71
N GLY A 443 -2.10 -19.20 8.23
CA GLY A 443 -2.75 -20.34 8.84
C GLY A 443 -1.83 -21.56 8.95
N LYS A 444 -1.08 -21.87 7.88
CA LYS A 444 -0.08 -22.94 7.90
C LYS A 444 1.02 -22.69 8.94
N ILE A 445 1.48 -21.46 9.09
CA ILE A 445 2.50 -21.12 10.09
C ILE A 445 1.94 -21.30 11.50
N TYR A 446 0.70 -20.87 11.78
CA TYR A 446 0.05 -21.12 13.08
C TYR A 446 -0.15 -22.61 13.35
N GLN A 447 -0.44 -23.42 12.32
CA GLN A 447 -0.52 -24.87 12.49
C GLN A 447 0.83 -25.51 12.87
N LEU A 448 1.93 -25.01 12.29
CA LEU A 448 3.28 -25.52 12.56
C LEU A 448 3.86 -25.04 13.90
N ARG A 449 3.63 -23.80 14.28
CA ARG A 449 4.22 -23.18 15.48
C ARG A 449 3.33 -23.28 16.71
N GLY A 450 2.05 -23.55 16.52
CA GLY A 450 1.04 -23.33 17.55
C GLY A 450 0.79 -21.84 17.84
N VAL A 451 -0.11 -21.58 18.75
CA VAL A 451 -0.35 -20.27 19.37
C VAL A 451 0.20 -20.32 20.78
N PHE A 452 1.08 -19.39 21.12
CA PHE A 452 1.64 -19.29 22.48
C PHE A 452 0.48 -19.01 23.47
N PRO A 453 0.44 -19.74 24.58
CA PRO A 453 -0.61 -19.61 25.60
C PRO A 453 -0.66 -18.23 26.21
#